data_a138a1ff79da5561e5c9bd03a86c95a0
#
_entry.id   a138a1ff79da5561e5c9bd03a86c95a0
#
_cell.length_a   1.000
_cell.length_b   1.000
_cell.length_c   1.000
_cell.angle_alpha   90.00
_cell.angle_beta   90.00
_cell.angle_gamma   90.00
#
_symmetry.space_group_name_H-M   'P 1'
#
loop_
_entity.id
_entity.type
_entity.pdbx_description
1 polymer ?
#
loop_
_entity_poly.entity_id
_entity_poly.type
_entity_poly.pdbx_seq_one_letter_code
_entity_poly.pdbx_strand_id
1 'polypeptide(L)'
;MPGWIADKQKRLAKISEAREALEAEAAAAAAAKAEAERAAEEKRKAENRKRSGPVPRPPSKEPDPKAQRNFTDPDSRVLLTKDGFIQGYNAQAAVDGAKQIIVAHGLTQSMSDCPQLVPLVDAVRANLGRKPREISADAGYCSEDNLLALATRKIHAFVATGRAKHPAETTRKVGGEMTQKMRQKLKRAGYRSRYRLRKQIVEPVFGQIKQARGFRQFLLRGLEAVQAEWALICTTHNIIKLAKAI
;
A
#
# COMPACT_ATOMS: atom_id res chain seq x y z
N MET A 1 -9.08 20.74 23.93
CA MET A 1 -9.30 21.16 22.52
C MET A 1 -8.17 22.08 22.11
N PRO A 2 -7.69 22.01 20.86
CA PRO A 2 -6.65 22.94 20.38
C PRO A 2 -7.15 24.39 20.46
N GLY A 3 -6.30 25.31 20.93
CA GLY A 3 -6.69 26.71 21.20
C GLY A 3 -7.17 27.51 19.98
N TRP A 4 -6.81 27.08 18.76
CA TRP A 4 -7.27 27.70 17.51
C TRP A 4 -8.76 27.48 17.21
N ILE A 5 -9.40 26.46 17.83
CA ILE A 5 -10.82 26.15 17.60
C ILE A 5 -11.73 27.21 18.23
N ALA A 6 -11.35 27.76 19.36
CA ALA A 6 -12.13 28.79 20.06
C ALA A 6 -12.09 30.16 19.35
N ASP A 7 -11.00 30.46 18.65
CA ASP A 7 -10.76 31.74 17.97
C ASP A 7 -11.25 31.69 16.52
N LYS A 8 -12.20 32.56 16.18
CA LYS A 8 -12.79 32.62 14.84
C LYS A 8 -11.79 32.97 13.75
N GLN A 9 -10.85 33.86 13.99
CA GLN A 9 -9.85 34.28 13.00
C GLN A 9 -8.84 33.15 12.76
N LYS A 10 -8.39 32.48 13.81
CA LYS A 10 -7.49 31.32 13.69
C LYS A 10 -8.15 30.13 13.01
N ARG A 11 -9.45 29.92 13.23
CA ARG A 11 -10.20 28.89 12.49
C ARG A 11 -10.27 29.19 10.99
N LEU A 12 -10.61 30.45 10.64
CA LEU A 12 -10.66 30.84 9.23
C LEU A 12 -9.30 30.70 8.55
N ALA A 13 -8.23 31.13 9.22
CA ALA A 13 -6.87 30.98 8.71
C ALA A 13 -6.51 29.48 8.45
N LYS A 14 -6.85 28.60 9.40
CA LYS A 14 -6.62 27.16 9.24
C LYS A 14 -7.45 26.53 8.13
N ILE A 15 -8.67 26.97 7.93
CA ILE A 15 -9.54 26.51 6.84
C ILE A 15 -8.97 26.98 5.49
N SER A 16 -8.54 28.25 5.38
CA SER A 16 -7.92 28.77 4.15
C SER A 16 -6.62 28.03 3.82
N GLU A 17 -5.74 27.84 4.80
CA GLU A 17 -4.50 27.05 4.65
C GLU A 17 -4.78 25.62 4.15
N ALA A 18 -5.78 24.96 4.73
CA ALA A 18 -6.13 23.61 4.32
C ALA A 18 -6.72 23.54 2.90
N ARG A 19 -7.53 24.54 2.53
CA ARG A 19 -8.10 24.67 1.19
C ARG A 19 -7.01 24.90 0.14
N GLU A 20 -6.13 25.85 0.37
CA GLU A 20 -5.01 26.16 -0.53
C GLU A 20 -4.10 24.93 -0.73
N ALA A 21 -3.85 24.20 0.36
CA ALA A 21 -3.06 22.98 0.29
C ALA A 21 -3.76 21.87 -0.52
N LEU A 22 -5.09 21.70 -0.38
CA LEU A 22 -5.85 20.73 -1.19
C LEU A 22 -5.84 21.12 -2.68
N GLU A 23 -6.00 22.41 -2.98
CA GLU A 23 -5.93 22.92 -4.35
C GLU A 23 -4.53 22.71 -4.95
N ALA A 24 -3.46 22.95 -4.19
CA ALA A 24 -2.09 22.68 -4.60
C ALA A 24 -1.81 21.19 -4.82
N GLU A 25 -2.29 20.32 -3.91
CA GLU A 25 -2.18 18.85 -4.05
C GLU A 25 -2.91 18.36 -5.31
N ALA A 26 -4.12 18.87 -5.57
CA ALA A 26 -4.90 18.49 -6.75
C ALA A 26 -4.21 18.93 -8.05
N ALA A 27 -3.70 20.16 -8.08
CA ALA A 27 -2.96 20.69 -9.23
C ALA A 27 -1.67 19.89 -9.50
N ALA A 28 -0.91 19.54 -8.46
CA ALA A 28 0.29 18.73 -8.58
C ALA A 28 -0.03 17.30 -9.05
N ALA A 29 -1.07 16.67 -8.51
CA ALA A 29 -1.53 15.36 -8.93
C ALA A 29 -2.01 15.36 -10.39
N ALA A 30 -2.72 16.41 -10.82
CA ALA A 30 -3.15 16.58 -12.20
C ALA A 30 -1.95 16.73 -13.16
N ALA A 31 -0.92 17.51 -12.78
CA ALA A 31 0.28 17.68 -13.55
C ALA A 31 1.06 16.35 -13.71
N ALA A 32 1.28 15.63 -12.61
CA ALA A 32 1.95 14.33 -12.62
C ALA A 32 1.20 13.29 -13.47
N LYS A 33 -0.15 13.27 -13.37
CA LYS A 33 -0.96 12.38 -14.19
C LYS A 33 -0.89 12.73 -15.67
N ALA A 34 -0.93 14.01 -16.02
CA ALA A 34 -0.80 14.46 -17.40
C ALA A 34 0.57 14.11 -18.00
N GLU A 35 1.63 14.22 -17.20
CA GLU A 35 2.99 13.84 -17.62
C GLU A 35 3.09 12.32 -17.84
N ALA A 36 2.56 11.52 -16.91
CA ALA A 36 2.52 10.06 -17.04
C ALA A 36 1.71 9.62 -18.29
N GLU A 37 0.58 10.28 -18.57
CA GLU A 37 -0.22 10.02 -19.77
C GLU A 37 0.53 10.39 -21.07
N ARG A 38 1.27 11.50 -21.08
CA ARG A 38 2.14 11.89 -22.22
C ARG A 38 3.24 10.86 -22.45
N ALA A 39 3.95 10.46 -21.40
CA ALA A 39 4.99 9.46 -21.49
C ALA A 39 4.46 8.10 -21.98
N ALA A 40 3.29 7.69 -21.49
CA ALA A 40 2.62 6.47 -21.94
C ALA A 40 2.19 6.54 -23.42
N GLU A 41 1.72 7.71 -23.86
CA GLU A 41 1.34 7.95 -25.24
C GLU A 41 2.56 7.93 -26.17
N GLU A 42 3.66 8.56 -25.78
CA GLU A 42 4.93 8.53 -26.53
C GLU A 42 5.47 7.10 -26.66
N LYS A 43 5.47 6.35 -25.56
CA LYS A 43 5.87 4.95 -25.57
C LYS A 43 4.99 4.12 -26.51
N ARG A 44 3.67 4.32 -26.48
CA ARG A 44 2.72 3.65 -27.36
C ARG A 44 2.98 3.97 -28.82
N LYS A 45 3.28 5.24 -29.16
CA LYS A 45 3.62 5.67 -30.51
C LYS A 45 4.94 5.04 -30.98
N ALA A 46 5.95 5.01 -30.12
CA ALA A 46 7.23 4.37 -30.40
C ALA A 46 7.10 2.86 -30.66
N GLU A 47 6.19 2.18 -29.95
CA GLU A 47 5.87 0.76 -30.13
C GLU A 47 4.89 0.50 -31.28
N ASN A 48 4.48 1.54 -32.02
CA ASN A 48 3.50 1.47 -33.14
C ASN A 48 2.17 0.76 -32.75
N ARG A 49 1.75 0.86 -31.49
CA ARG A 49 0.51 0.22 -30.95
C ARG A 49 -0.68 1.16 -31.11
N LYS A 50 -1.74 0.65 -31.73
CA LYS A 50 -3.02 1.39 -31.80
C LYS A 50 -3.62 1.58 -30.42
N ARG A 51 -4.25 2.72 -30.18
CA ARG A 51 -4.97 3.01 -28.95
C ARG A 51 -6.22 2.14 -28.87
N SER A 52 -6.42 1.48 -27.72
CA SER A 52 -7.63 0.76 -27.42
C SER A 52 -8.48 1.62 -26.47
N GLY A 53 -9.55 2.24 -26.98
CA GLY A 53 -10.46 3.04 -26.18
C GLY A 53 -10.38 4.57 -26.43
N PRO A 54 -11.29 5.34 -25.80
CA PRO A 54 -11.38 6.78 -25.97
C PRO A 54 -10.16 7.52 -25.38
N VAL A 55 -9.92 8.73 -25.88
CA VAL A 55 -8.88 9.62 -25.36
C VAL A 55 -9.23 9.95 -23.89
N PRO A 56 -8.29 9.80 -22.93
CA PRO A 56 -8.53 10.20 -21.55
C PRO A 56 -8.90 11.68 -21.48
N ARG A 57 -9.83 12.03 -20.63
CA ARG A 57 -10.09 13.43 -20.31
C ARG A 57 -8.90 14.00 -19.55
N PRO A 58 -8.53 15.27 -19.80
CA PRO A 58 -7.46 15.90 -19.02
C PRO A 58 -7.82 15.84 -17.53
N PRO A 59 -6.84 15.55 -16.66
CA PRO A 59 -7.08 15.47 -15.23
C PRO A 59 -7.54 16.83 -14.67
N SER A 60 -8.53 16.80 -13.77
CA SER A 60 -9.01 18.01 -13.10
C SER A 60 -7.94 18.57 -12.19
N LYS A 61 -7.76 19.88 -12.21
CA LYS A 61 -6.90 20.62 -11.26
C LYS A 61 -7.63 20.99 -9.98
N GLU A 62 -8.96 20.81 -9.95
CA GLU A 62 -9.76 21.08 -8.78
C GLU A 62 -9.77 19.86 -7.86
N PRO A 63 -9.73 20.07 -6.52
CA PRO A 63 -9.85 18.97 -5.57
C PRO A 63 -11.17 18.23 -5.74
N ASP A 64 -11.18 16.94 -5.45
CA ASP A 64 -12.42 16.17 -5.35
C ASP A 64 -13.33 16.82 -4.30
N PRO A 65 -14.65 16.98 -4.56
CA PRO A 65 -15.60 17.54 -3.57
C PRO A 65 -15.61 16.80 -2.22
N LYS A 66 -15.13 15.55 -2.20
CA LYS A 66 -14.97 14.74 -0.98
C LYS A 66 -13.55 14.76 -0.41
N ALA A 67 -12.65 15.56 -0.99
CA ALA A 67 -11.30 15.66 -0.46
C ALA A 67 -11.30 16.14 0.98
N GLN A 68 -10.51 15.53 1.81
CA GLN A 68 -10.43 15.82 3.24
C GLN A 68 -8.97 16.05 3.64
N ARG A 69 -8.75 16.99 4.55
CA ARG A 69 -7.45 17.26 5.13
C ARG A 69 -7.56 17.34 6.65
N ASN A 70 -6.67 16.66 7.33
CA ASN A 70 -6.59 16.73 8.78
C ASN A 70 -5.86 18.01 9.19
N PHE A 71 -6.49 18.84 10.04
CA PHE A 71 -5.89 20.09 10.53
C PHE A 71 -4.74 19.87 11.51
N THR A 72 -4.70 18.72 12.16
CA THR A 72 -3.69 18.39 13.18
C THR A 72 -2.50 17.66 12.61
N ASP A 73 -2.75 16.80 11.62
CA ASP A 73 -1.76 16.01 10.90
C ASP A 73 -2.10 16.00 9.41
N PRO A 74 -1.65 17.03 8.66
CA PRO A 74 -1.99 17.19 7.25
C PRO A 74 -1.54 16.05 6.36
N ASP A 75 -0.56 15.27 6.77
CA ASP A 75 -0.04 14.12 6.04
C ASP A 75 -0.87 12.86 6.25
N SER A 76 -1.65 12.77 7.33
CA SER A 76 -2.53 11.63 7.54
C SER A 76 -3.68 11.60 6.54
N ARG A 77 -4.18 10.41 6.25
CA ARG A 77 -5.33 10.21 5.33
C ARG A 77 -6.43 9.43 6.03
N VAL A 78 -7.65 9.62 5.56
CA VAL A 78 -8.82 8.86 6.02
C VAL A 78 -8.69 7.42 5.51
N LEU A 79 -8.60 6.48 6.42
CA LEU A 79 -8.52 5.06 6.13
C LEU A 79 -9.82 4.38 6.60
N LEU A 80 -10.40 3.54 5.74
CA LEU A 80 -11.54 2.69 6.12
C LEU A 80 -11.02 1.43 6.80
N THR A 81 -11.44 1.23 8.04
CA THR A 81 -11.19 0.02 8.83
C THR A 81 -12.48 -0.76 9.08
N LYS A 82 -12.38 -1.92 9.74
CA LYS A 82 -13.56 -2.68 10.16
C LYS A 82 -14.42 -1.93 11.19
N ASP A 83 -13.78 -1.08 11.98
CA ASP A 83 -14.40 -0.32 13.06
C ASP A 83 -14.81 1.10 12.62
N GLY A 84 -14.72 1.40 11.32
CA GLY A 84 -15.08 2.70 10.74
C GLY A 84 -13.89 3.44 10.15
N PHE A 85 -14.06 4.76 9.98
CA PHE A 85 -13.04 5.63 9.41
C PHE A 85 -12.08 6.12 10.50
N ILE A 86 -10.79 6.02 10.21
CA ILE A 86 -9.71 6.57 11.04
C ILE A 86 -8.82 7.50 10.22
N GLN A 87 -8.18 8.44 10.90
CA GLN A 87 -7.08 9.22 10.34
C GLN A 87 -5.77 8.48 10.62
N GLY A 88 -4.96 8.25 9.60
CA GLY A 88 -3.72 7.49 9.81
C GLY A 88 -2.88 7.31 8.57
N TYR A 89 -1.96 6.38 8.69
CA TYR A 89 -1.01 5.98 7.66
C TYR A 89 -1.11 4.47 7.42
N ASN A 90 -0.75 4.04 6.22
CA ASN A 90 -0.72 2.64 5.86
C ASN A 90 0.71 2.10 6.06
N ALA A 91 0.91 1.31 7.10
CA ALA A 91 2.19 0.71 7.48
C ALA A 91 2.37 -0.66 6.83
N GLN A 92 3.46 -0.83 6.12
CA GLN A 92 3.83 -2.03 5.37
C GLN A 92 5.00 -2.75 6.04
N ALA A 93 5.00 -4.09 5.98
CA ALA A 93 6.11 -4.90 6.46
C ALA A 93 6.28 -6.15 5.59
N ALA A 94 7.52 -6.44 5.22
CA ALA A 94 7.93 -7.73 4.67
C ALA A 94 8.58 -8.56 5.78
N VAL A 95 8.06 -9.75 6.00
CA VAL A 95 8.43 -10.60 7.13
C VAL A 95 9.03 -11.90 6.63
N ASP A 96 10.17 -12.30 7.21
CA ASP A 96 10.79 -13.60 6.97
C ASP A 96 9.92 -14.74 7.49
N GLY A 97 9.80 -15.78 6.67
CA GLY A 97 8.96 -16.94 6.97
C GLY A 97 9.50 -17.88 8.03
N ALA A 98 10.79 -17.82 8.34
CA ALA A 98 11.43 -18.76 9.27
C ALA A 98 11.40 -18.27 10.73
N LYS A 99 11.75 -17.01 10.94
CA LYS A 99 11.93 -16.42 12.29
C LYS A 99 11.00 -15.24 12.57
N GLN A 100 10.15 -14.84 11.61
CA GLN A 100 9.27 -13.69 11.72
C GLN A 100 10.03 -12.35 11.92
N ILE A 101 11.22 -12.25 11.33
CA ILE A 101 12.00 -11.01 11.30
C ILE A 101 11.42 -10.09 10.22
N ILE A 102 11.26 -8.82 10.53
CA ILE A 102 10.87 -7.80 9.55
C ILE A 102 12.12 -7.45 8.73
N VAL A 103 12.15 -7.85 7.48
CA VAL A 103 13.30 -7.69 6.57
C VAL A 103 13.22 -6.40 5.74
N ALA A 104 12.03 -5.86 5.58
CA ALA A 104 11.81 -4.53 5.03
C ALA A 104 10.49 -3.97 5.56
N HIS A 105 10.39 -2.66 5.61
CA HIS A 105 9.19 -1.95 6.03
C HIS A 105 8.99 -0.70 5.18
N GLY A 106 7.79 -0.17 5.20
CA GLY A 106 7.43 1.07 4.53
C GLY A 106 6.25 1.73 5.20
N LEU A 107 6.07 3.02 4.97
CA LEU A 107 4.91 3.79 5.39
C LEU A 107 4.41 4.60 4.21
N THR A 108 3.11 4.65 4.02
CA THR A 108 2.49 5.39 2.92
C THR A 108 1.21 6.08 3.35
N GLN A 109 0.87 7.14 2.66
CA GLN A 109 -0.41 7.82 2.77
C GLN A 109 -1.49 7.17 1.89
N SER A 110 -1.10 6.25 1.00
CA SER A 110 -2.05 5.55 0.12
C SER A 110 -2.92 4.58 0.91
N MET A 111 -4.24 4.63 0.66
CA MET A 111 -5.18 3.63 1.18
C MET A 111 -5.02 2.26 0.50
N SER A 112 -4.44 2.24 -0.69
CA SER A 112 -4.23 1.02 -1.46
C SER A 112 -2.87 0.41 -1.18
N ASP A 113 -2.84 -0.88 -0.89
CA ASP A 113 -1.61 -1.67 -0.74
C ASP A 113 -0.97 -1.99 -2.10
N CYS A 114 -1.76 -1.93 -3.16
CA CYS A 114 -1.36 -2.38 -4.49
C CYS A 114 -0.04 -1.75 -4.97
N PRO A 115 0.18 -0.42 -4.92
CA PRO A 115 1.42 0.20 -5.38
C PRO A 115 2.61 -0.08 -4.47
N GLN A 116 2.41 -0.68 -3.28
CA GLN A 116 3.47 -0.88 -2.29
C GLN A 116 4.24 -2.20 -2.45
N LEU A 117 3.71 -3.15 -3.24
CA LEU A 117 4.32 -4.49 -3.36
C LEU A 117 5.72 -4.44 -3.97
N VAL A 118 5.87 -3.77 -5.10
CA VAL A 118 7.15 -3.71 -5.81
C VAL A 118 8.19 -2.93 -5.02
N PRO A 119 7.92 -1.72 -4.49
CA PRO A 119 8.84 -1.01 -3.61
C PRO A 119 9.29 -1.83 -2.39
N LEU A 120 8.36 -2.55 -1.77
CA LEU A 120 8.67 -3.38 -0.60
C LEU A 120 9.59 -4.57 -0.96
N VAL A 121 9.37 -5.20 -2.12
CA VAL A 121 10.23 -6.26 -2.63
C VAL A 121 11.63 -5.74 -3.00
N ASP A 122 11.70 -4.55 -3.57
CA ASP A 122 12.97 -3.91 -3.90
C ASP A 122 13.73 -3.50 -2.62
N ALA A 123 13.04 -3.06 -1.58
CA ALA A 123 13.60 -2.81 -0.25
C ALA A 123 14.14 -4.11 0.40
N VAL A 124 13.43 -5.24 0.28
CA VAL A 124 13.94 -6.55 0.73
C VAL A 124 15.25 -6.88 0.02
N ARG A 125 15.33 -6.65 -1.29
CA ARG A 125 16.55 -6.90 -2.06
C ARG A 125 17.70 -6.00 -1.61
N ALA A 126 17.43 -4.72 -1.38
CA ALA A 126 18.43 -3.76 -0.91
C ALA A 126 18.98 -4.16 0.47
N ASN A 127 18.11 -4.52 1.41
CA ASN A 127 18.48 -4.86 2.78
C ASN A 127 19.21 -6.20 2.89
N LEU A 128 18.86 -7.20 2.06
CA LEU A 128 19.41 -8.55 2.15
C LEU A 128 20.49 -8.86 1.09
N GLY A 129 20.78 -7.94 0.18
CA GLY A 129 21.70 -8.17 -0.95
C GLY A 129 21.22 -9.22 -1.97
N ARG A 130 19.99 -9.74 -1.80
CA ARG A 130 19.41 -10.78 -2.65
C ARG A 130 17.90 -10.63 -2.75
N LYS A 131 17.33 -11.01 -3.90
CA LYS A 131 15.89 -11.08 -4.06
C LYS A 131 15.29 -12.25 -3.28
N PRO A 132 14.06 -12.15 -2.78
CA PRO A 132 13.35 -13.29 -2.21
C PRO A 132 13.10 -14.35 -3.29
N ARG A 133 13.20 -15.61 -2.93
CA ARG A 133 12.84 -16.73 -3.82
C ARG A 133 11.33 -16.83 -3.98
N GLU A 134 10.62 -16.62 -2.88
CA GLU A 134 9.19 -16.76 -2.79
C GLU A 134 8.59 -15.62 -1.95
N ILE A 135 7.43 -15.14 -2.32
CA ILE A 135 6.64 -14.19 -1.54
C ILE A 135 5.19 -14.67 -1.46
N SER A 136 4.53 -14.32 -0.37
CA SER A 136 3.09 -14.41 -0.25
C SER A 136 2.51 -13.08 0.21
N ALA A 137 1.42 -12.63 -0.41
CA ALA A 137 0.80 -11.34 -0.13
C ALA A 137 -0.73 -11.41 -0.18
N ASP A 138 -1.37 -10.43 0.43
CA ASP A 138 -2.82 -10.28 0.46
C ASP A 138 -3.43 -9.87 -0.88
N ALA A 139 -4.74 -9.95 -0.95
CA ALA A 139 -5.50 -9.53 -2.13
C ALA A 139 -5.37 -8.03 -2.43
N GLY A 140 -5.08 -7.21 -1.42
CA GLY A 140 -4.82 -5.78 -1.59
C GLY A 140 -3.61 -5.47 -2.48
N TYR A 141 -2.66 -6.39 -2.57
CA TYR A 141 -1.48 -6.26 -3.43
C TYR A 141 -1.67 -6.81 -4.85
N CYS A 142 -2.84 -7.41 -5.16
CA CYS A 142 -3.04 -8.09 -6.42
C CYS A 142 -3.38 -7.12 -7.56
N SER A 143 -2.48 -6.98 -8.52
CA SER A 143 -2.72 -6.33 -9.82
C SER A 143 -1.96 -7.05 -10.93
N GLU A 144 -2.37 -6.85 -12.18
CA GLU A 144 -1.65 -7.39 -13.35
C GLU A 144 -0.20 -6.93 -13.36
N ASP A 145 0.04 -5.63 -13.12
CA ASP A 145 1.37 -5.02 -13.14
C ASP A 145 2.27 -5.61 -12.04
N ASN A 146 1.74 -5.77 -10.83
CA ASN A 146 2.48 -6.37 -9.74
C ASN A 146 2.84 -7.84 -10.04
N LEU A 147 1.90 -8.62 -10.56
CA LEU A 147 2.14 -10.01 -10.90
C LEU A 147 3.14 -10.14 -12.04
N LEU A 148 3.06 -9.27 -13.05
CA LEU A 148 4.03 -9.21 -14.14
C LEU A 148 5.41 -8.80 -13.63
N ALA A 149 5.49 -7.78 -12.77
CA ALA A 149 6.74 -7.31 -12.18
C ALA A 149 7.43 -8.41 -11.36
N LEU A 150 6.68 -9.22 -10.60
CA LEU A 150 7.21 -10.34 -9.86
C LEU A 150 7.69 -11.48 -10.77
N ALA A 151 6.93 -11.78 -11.84
CA ALA A 151 7.31 -12.78 -12.83
C ALA A 151 8.60 -12.39 -13.57
N THR A 152 8.72 -11.14 -13.98
CA THR A 152 9.94 -10.58 -14.62
C THR A 152 11.15 -10.67 -13.70
N ARG A 153 10.96 -10.44 -12.39
CA ARG A 153 12.00 -10.61 -11.37
C ARG A 153 12.31 -12.08 -11.03
N LYS A 154 11.59 -13.03 -11.65
CA LYS A 154 11.70 -14.48 -11.37
C LYS A 154 11.50 -14.78 -9.88
N ILE A 155 10.46 -14.20 -9.28
CA ILE A 155 10.04 -14.44 -7.90
C ILE A 155 8.82 -15.35 -7.89
N HIS A 156 8.85 -16.40 -7.10
CA HIS A 156 7.70 -17.29 -6.90
C HIS A 156 6.64 -16.60 -6.04
N ALA A 157 5.66 -15.99 -6.68
CA ALA A 157 4.62 -15.25 -5.98
C ALA A 157 3.39 -16.10 -5.67
N PHE A 158 2.80 -15.88 -4.49
CA PHE A 158 1.50 -16.38 -4.06
C PHE A 158 0.69 -15.21 -3.54
N VAL A 159 0.00 -14.51 -4.44
CA VAL A 159 -0.80 -13.33 -4.11
C VAL A 159 -2.27 -13.70 -4.19
N ALA A 160 -3.04 -13.41 -3.13
CA ALA A 160 -4.48 -13.65 -3.14
C ALA A 160 -5.15 -12.86 -4.24
N THR A 161 -6.04 -13.49 -5.01
CA THR A 161 -6.75 -12.85 -6.14
C THR A 161 -8.17 -12.41 -5.78
N GLY A 162 -8.46 -12.24 -4.48
CA GLY A 162 -9.81 -11.95 -4.00
C GLY A 162 -10.75 -13.18 -3.99
N ARG A 163 -11.89 -13.04 -3.30
CA ARG A 163 -12.98 -14.02 -3.36
C ARG A 163 -13.96 -13.60 -4.46
N ALA A 164 -14.39 -14.53 -5.31
CA ALA A 164 -15.57 -14.32 -6.13
C ALA A 164 -16.77 -14.09 -5.19
N LYS A 165 -17.45 -12.95 -5.31
CA LYS A 165 -18.57 -12.60 -4.42
C LYS A 165 -19.75 -13.55 -4.58
N HIS A 166 -19.94 -14.16 -5.78
CA HIS A 166 -20.98 -15.16 -6.05
C HIS A 166 -20.46 -16.30 -6.94
N PRO A 167 -20.74 -17.57 -6.59
CA PRO A 167 -20.35 -18.72 -7.43
C PRO A 167 -21.03 -18.73 -8.82
N ALA A 168 -22.20 -18.11 -8.95
CA ALA A 168 -22.98 -18.08 -10.19
C ALA A 168 -22.47 -17.08 -11.24
N GLU A 169 -21.66 -16.09 -10.85
CA GLU A 169 -21.09 -15.10 -11.79
C GLU A 169 -19.74 -15.52 -12.38
N THR A 170 -19.34 -16.77 -12.20
CA THR A 170 -18.01 -17.29 -12.59
C THR A 170 -17.80 -17.46 -14.09
N THR A 171 -18.74 -17.10 -14.95
CA THR A 171 -18.56 -17.11 -16.40
C THR A 171 -17.81 -15.87 -16.94
N ARG A 172 -17.75 -14.78 -16.21
CA ARG A 172 -16.93 -13.63 -16.58
C ARG A 172 -15.50 -13.81 -16.04
N LYS A 173 -14.52 -13.84 -16.93
CA LYS A 173 -13.09 -13.83 -16.59
C LYS A 173 -12.77 -12.51 -15.87
N VAL A 174 -12.90 -12.49 -14.54
CA VAL A 174 -12.55 -11.32 -13.71
C VAL A 174 -11.03 -11.28 -13.55
N GLY A 175 -10.41 -10.22 -14.03
CA GLY A 175 -8.96 -10.01 -14.01
C GLY A 175 -8.27 -10.39 -15.30
N GLY A 176 -7.10 -9.82 -15.54
CA GLY A 176 -6.26 -10.10 -16.69
C GLY A 176 -5.61 -11.49 -16.65
N GLU A 177 -4.70 -11.73 -17.59
CA GLU A 177 -4.05 -13.02 -17.79
C GLU A 177 -3.23 -13.47 -16.57
N MET A 178 -2.44 -12.57 -15.98
CA MET A 178 -1.59 -12.86 -14.82
C MET A 178 -2.41 -13.19 -13.58
N THR A 179 -3.51 -12.46 -13.35
CA THR A 179 -4.44 -12.73 -12.25
C THR A 179 -5.10 -14.11 -12.40
N GLN A 180 -5.48 -14.50 -13.64
CA GLN A 180 -6.04 -15.82 -13.91
C GLN A 180 -5.01 -16.93 -13.70
N LYS A 181 -3.77 -16.75 -14.17
CA LYS A 181 -2.65 -17.68 -13.90
C LYS A 181 -2.41 -17.82 -12.40
N MET A 182 -2.40 -16.71 -11.65
CA MET A 182 -2.24 -16.74 -10.20
C MET A 182 -3.37 -17.48 -9.51
N ARG A 183 -4.63 -17.25 -9.93
CA ARG A 183 -5.80 -17.98 -9.40
C ARG A 183 -5.71 -19.47 -9.63
N GLN A 184 -5.29 -19.90 -10.83
CA GLN A 184 -5.06 -21.31 -11.12
C GLN A 184 -3.90 -21.88 -10.29
N LYS A 185 -2.81 -21.14 -10.16
CA LYS A 185 -1.67 -21.52 -9.32
C LYS A 185 -2.08 -21.75 -7.87
N LEU A 186 -2.86 -20.83 -7.28
CA LEU A 186 -3.37 -20.96 -5.93
C LEU A 186 -4.31 -22.16 -5.75
N LYS A 187 -5.16 -22.45 -6.77
CA LYS A 187 -6.02 -23.64 -6.76
C LYS A 187 -5.21 -24.94 -6.81
N ARG A 188 -4.20 -25.03 -7.68
CA ARG A 188 -3.35 -26.23 -7.85
C ARG A 188 -2.46 -26.46 -6.62
N ALA A 189 -1.92 -25.39 -6.04
CA ALA A 189 -1.11 -25.47 -4.83
C ALA A 189 -1.91 -25.95 -3.61
N GLY A 190 -3.23 -25.79 -3.63
CA GLY A 190 -4.18 -26.37 -2.69
C GLY A 190 -3.82 -26.14 -1.22
N TYR A 191 -4.13 -27.15 -0.40
CA TYR A 191 -3.88 -27.17 1.03
C TYR A 191 -2.38 -27.03 1.42
N ARG A 192 -1.46 -27.46 0.56
CA ARG A 192 -0.02 -27.50 0.81
C ARG A 192 0.71 -26.20 0.43
N SER A 193 0.03 -25.22 -0.15
CA SER A 193 0.70 -24.00 -0.57
C SER A 193 1.19 -23.19 0.61
N ARG A 194 2.42 -22.67 0.52
CA ARG A 194 2.99 -21.75 1.50
C ARG A 194 2.18 -20.46 1.66
N TYR A 195 1.29 -20.16 0.74
CA TYR A 195 0.32 -19.08 0.86
C TYR A 195 -0.50 -19.14 2.16
N ARG A 196 -0.84 -20.34 2.65
CA ARG A 196 -1.57 -20.51 3.91
C ARG A 196 -0.75 -20.09 5.13
N LEU A 197 0.58 -20.23 5.05
CA LEU A 197 1.50 -19.82 6.13
C LEU A 197 1.50 -18.31 6.35
N ARG A 198 1.00 -17.52 5.40
CA ARG A 198 0.87 -16.07 5.50
C ARG A 198 0.22 -15.63 6.83
N LYS A 199 -0.89 -16.27 7.21
CA LYS A 199 -1.57 -16.00 8.48
C LYS A 199 -0.72 -16.31 9.70
N GLN A 200 0.17 -17.29 9.60
CA GLN A 200 1.07 -17.69 10.68
C GLN A 200 2.38 -16.89 10.71
N ILE A 201 2.70 -16.16 9.65
CA ILE A 201 3.95 -15.40 9.52
C ILE A 201 3.70 -13.92 9.81
N VAL A 202 2.85 -13.25 9.03
CA VAL A 202 2.69 -11.80 9.07
C VAL A 202 1.68 -11.38 10.16
N GLU A 203 0.53 -12.04 10.26
CA GLU A 203 -0.51 -11.67 11.24
C GLU A 203 0.02 -11.72 12.69
N PRO A 204 0.80 -12.73 13.13
CA PRO A 204 1.38 -12.72 14.47
C PRO A 204 2.37 -11.57 14.71
N VAL A 205 3.13 -11.14 13.70
CA VAL A 205 4.05 -9.99 13.83
C VAL A 205 3.26 -8.72 14.16
N PHE A 206 2.20 -8.42 13.39
CA PHE A 206 1.33 -7.30 13.69
C PHE A 206 0.57 -7.48 15.01
N GLY A 207 0.17 -8.69 15.37
CA GLY A 207 -0.41 -9.02 16.67
C GLY A 207 0.54 -8.73 17.81
N GLN A 208 1.81 -9.13 17.71
CA GLN A 208 2.82 -8.83 18.72
C GLN A 208 3.07 -7.32 18.84
N ILE A 209 3.13 -6.59 17.73
CA ILE A 209 3.32 -5.13 17.73
C ILE A 209 2.10 -4.43 18.37
N LYS A 210 0.88 -4.75 17.90
CA LYS A 210 -0.33 -4.03 18.29
C LYS A 210 -0.88 -4.46 19.65
N GLN A 211 -0.90 -5.76 19.95
CA GLN A 211 -1.54 -6.30 21.17
C GLN A 211 -0.54 -6.48 22.30
N ALA A 212 0.55 -7.22 22.08
CA ALA A 212 1.49 -7.55 23.15
C ALA A 212 2.34 -6.35 23.57
N ARG A 213 2.65 -5.44 22.64
CA ARG A 213 3.51 -4.28 22.88
C ARG A 213 2.76 -2.94 22.92
N GLY A 214 1.46 -2.95 22.63
CA GLY A 214 0.58 -1.80 22.74
C GLY A 214 0.71 -0.74 21.65
N PHE A 215 1.51 -0.94 20.59
CA PHE A 215 1.65 0.00 19.48
C PHE A 215 0.44 -0.06 18.55
N ARG A 216 -0.70 0.42 19.01
CA ARG A 216 -1.96 0.41 18.25
C ARG A 216 -2.15 1.62 17.36
N GLN A 217 -1.46 2.71 17.68
CA GLN A 217 -1.49 3.99 16.95
C GLN A 217 -0.09 4.60 16.95
N PHE A 218 0.20 5.43 15.96
CA PHE A 218 1.39 6.26 15.95
C PHE A 218 1.22 7.44 16.89
N LEU A 219 2.27 7.80 17.61
CA LEU A 219 2.30 8.91 18.55
C LEU A 219 2.82 10.19 17.92
N LEU A 220 3.66 10.06 16.89
CA LEU A 220 4.20 11.18 16.13
C LEU A 220 3.24 11.61 15.01
N ARG A 221 3.49 12.76 14.41
CA ARG A 221 2.71 13.36 13.33
C ARG A 221 3.64 13.78 12.20
N GLY A 222 3.08 13.82 10.99
CA GLY A 222 3.85 14.07 9.77
C GLY A 222 4.50 12.79 9.25
N LEU A 223 4.54 12.66 7.92
CA LEU A 223 4.96 11.42 7.25
C LEU A 223 6.37 10.98 7.67
N GLU A 224 7.32 11.90 7.71
CA GLU A 224 8.72 11.62 8.03
C GLU A 224 8.89 11.11 9.48
N ALA A 225 8.28 11.80 10.44
CA ALA A 225 8.38 11.42 11.85
C ALA A 225 7.69 10.07 12.13
N VAL A 226 6.51 9.84 11.52
CA VAL A 226 5.79 8.56 11.64
C VAL A 226 6.54 7.42 10.94
N GLN A 227 7.25 7.71 9.85
CA GLN A 227 8.11 6.73 9.18
C GLN A 227 9.28 6.32 10.07
N ALA A 228 9.89 7.27 10.77
CA ALA A 228 10.95 6.98 11.75
C ALA A 228 10.40 6.18 12.95
N GLU A 229 9.21 6.53 13.46
CA GLU A 229 8.54 5.77 14.52
C GLU A 229 8.26 4.32 14.07
N TRP A 230 7.75 4.12 12.83
CA TRP A 230 7.52 2.78 12.29
C TRP A 230 8.81 1.97 12.15
N ALA A 231 9.90 2.61 11.70
CA ALA A 231 11.21 1.99 11.62
C ALA A 231 11.70 1.51 13.00
N LEU A 232 11.54 2.36 14.03
CA LEU A 232 11.91 2.02 15.42
C LEU A 232 11.06 0.85 15.94
N ILE A 233 9.76 0.84 15.69
CA ILE A 233 8.87 -0.26 16.10
C ILE A 233 9.30 -1.58 15.42
N CYS A 234 9.64 -1.56 14.12
CA CYS A 234 10.14 -2.72 13.39
C CYS A 234 11.49 -3.21 13.95
N THR A 235 12.40 -2.30 14.22
CA THR A 235 13.72 -2.61 14.79
C THR A 235 13.60 -3.24 16.17
N THR A 236 12.78 -2.68 17.05
CA THR A 236 12.56 -3.25 18.39
C THR A 236 11.89 -4.61 18.34
N HIS A 237 10.99 -4.85 17.35
CA HIS A 237 10.44 -6.18 17.10
C HIS A 237 11.55 -7.17 16.75
N ASN A 238 12.45 -6.80 15.84
CA ASN A 238 13.54 -7.66 15.41
C ASN A 238 14.53 -7.96 16.54
N ILE A 239 14.87 -6.98 17.38
CA ILE A 239 15.73 -7.18 18.55
C ILE A 239 15.14 -8.22 19.49
N ILE A 240 13.85 -8.14 19.81
CA ILE A 240 13.17 -9.11 20.67
C ILE A 240 13.19 -10.51 20.04
N LYS A 241 13.00 -10.61 18.72
CA LYS A 241 13.08 -11.90 18.01
C LYS A 241 14.48 -12.51 18.05
N LEU A 242 15.50 -11.69 17.86
CA LEU A 242 16.89 -12.12 17.93
C LEU A 242 17.26 -12.57 19.35
N ALA A 243 16.88 -11.79 20.37
CA ALA A 243 17.15 -12.15 21.77
C ALA A 243 16.50 -13.47 22.21
N LYS A 244 15.37 -13.86 21.58
CA LYS A 244 14.71 -15.14 21.86
C LYS A 244 15.24 -16.30 21.01
N ALA A 245 16.12 -16.04 20.05
CA ALA A 245 16.68 -17.04 19.16
C ALA A 245 18.07 -17.52 19.63
N ILE A 246 18.65 -16.80 20.58
CA ILE A 246 19.89 -17.13 21.31
C ILE A 246 19.51 -17.95 22.55
#